data_0665f56b258f323cad42f6e95cf32f45
#
_entry.id   0665f56b258f323cad42f6e95cf32f45
#
_cell.length_a   1.000
_cell.length_b   1.000
_cell.length_c   1.000
_cell.angle_alpha   90.00
_cell.angle_beta   90.00
_cell.angle_gamma   90.00
#
_symmetry.space_group_name_H-M   'P 1'
#
loop_
_entity.id
_entity.type
_entity.pdbx_description
1 polymer ?
#
loop_
_entity_poly.entity_id
_entity_poly.type
_entity_poly.pdbx_seq_one_letter_code
_entity_poly.pdbx_strand_id
1 'polypeptide(L)'
;MTRWLSISTRNKVAPAATALRFAALLTGFMLAPVIAVLLVPLPAPLGFYWDLANGMGYLSLALCLLLFIYAGRARRFPPYSGRFFANLHRDLGYIALATAVAHAGLLLYREPLLLEHLKPTAPLHMLAGTLGLVLMTLLVGSSLPRLRRRLWSDYHRFRHLHAVVSVCVVALSLYHVIQSGYYLNREWKLGLLLLVVAFILIAYGVRQHGAVAGGVDRTRNSARYSHLI
;
A
#
# COMPACT_ATOMS: atom_id res chain seq x y z
N MET A 1 24.82 23.48 38.33
CA MET A 1 25.64 22.96 37.21
C MET A 1 24.89 21.87 36.49
N THR A 2 24.10 22.22 35.50
CA THR A 2 23.21 21.32 34.73
C THR A 2 23.91 20.91 33.43
N ARG A 3 24.41 19.67 33.37
CA ARG A 3 24.94 19.06 32.14
C ARG A 3 23.80 18.78 31.18
N TRP A 4 23.63 19.60 30.18
CA TRP A 4 22.82 19.28 29.01
C TRP A 4 23.51 18.18 28.22
N LEU A 5 22.97 16.95 28.32
CA LEU A 5 23.36 15.85 27.44
C LEU A 5 22.85 16.19 26.03
N SER A 6 23.73 16.69 25.20
CA SER A 6 23.57 16.82 23.76
C SER A 6 23.37 15.41 23.18
N ILE A 7 22.13 14.98 22.98
CA ILE A 7 21.82 13.81 22.17
C ILE A 7 22.03 14.24 20.71
N SER A 8 23.28 14.15 20.27
CA SER A 8 23.60 14.23 18.83
C SER A 8 22.94 13.05 18.12
N THR A 9 21.73 13.26 17.62
CA THR A 9 21.11 12.37 16.62
C THR A 9 21.90 12.54 15.32
N ARG A 10 23.06 11.91 15.23
CA ARG A 10 23.75 11.72 13.95
C ARG A 10 22.75 11.06 13.00
N ASN A 11 22.20 11.82 12.08
CA ASN A 11 21.51 11.30 10.90
C ASN A 11 22.54 10.40 10.17
N LYS A 12 22.51 9.12 10.45
CA LYS A 12 23.30 8.15 9.70
C LYS A 12 22.72 8.11 8.29
N VAL A 13 23.35 8.83 7.37
CA VAL A 13 23.06 8.71 5.94
C VAL A 13 23.38 7.27 5.57
N ALA A 14 22.41 6.55 5.02
CA ALA A 14 22.63 5.18 4.60
C ALA A 14 23.74 5.14 3.53
N PRO A 15 24.62 4.14 3.54
CA PRO A 15 25.61 3.96 2.48
C PRO A 15 24.94 3.99 1.09
N ALA A 16 25.56 4.63 0.11
CA ALA A 16 25.03 4.77 -1.25
C ALA A 16 24.59 3.42 -1.84
N ALA A 17 25.36 2.35 -1.58
CA ALA A 17 25.00 1.00 -2.01
C ALA A 17 23.68 0.49 -1.40
N THR A 18 23.35 0.85 -0.15
CA THR A 18 22.09 0.49 0.49
C THR A 18 20.94 1.27 -0.10
N ALA A 19 21.13 2.56 -0.40
CA ALA A 19 20.13 3.39 -1.07
C ALA A 19 19.83 2.84 -2.47
N LEU A 20 20.86 2.50 -3.24
CA LEU A 20 20.72 1.93 -4.58
C LEU A 20 19.98 0.58 -4.56
N ARG A 21 20.36 -0.34 -3.66
CA ARG A 21 19.67 -1.63 -3.49
C ARG A 21 18.20 -1.44 -3.13
N PHE A 22 17.89 -0.54 -2.22
CA PHE A 22 16.51 -0.24 -1.84
C PHE A 22 15.71 0.33 -3.02
N ALA A 23 16.28 1.30 -3.74
CA ALA A 23 15.64 1.88 -4.93
C ALA A 23 15.42 0.81 -6.02
N ALA A 24 16.41 -0.04 -6.31
CA ALA A 24 16.29 -1.12 -7.28
C ALA A 24 15.20 -2.14 -6.91
N LEU A 25 15.14 -2.57 -5.64
CA LEU A 25 14.11 -3.49 -5.15
C LEU A 25 12.71 -2.86 -5.23
N LEU A 26 12.57 -1.59 -4.84
CA LEU A 26 11.30 -0.87 -4.92
C LEU A 26 10.84 -0.71 -6.38
N THR A 27 11.73 -0.26 -7.26
CA THR A 27 11.44 -0.10 -8.68
C THR A 27 11.10 -1.44 -9.34
N GLY A 28 11.88 -2.49 -9.07
CA GLY A 28 11.61 -3.84 -9.58
C GLY A 28 10.25 -4.36 -9.13
N PHE A 29 9.89 -4.18 -7.85
CA PHE A 29 8.58 -4.57 -7.35
C PHE A 29 7.44 -3.79 -8.01
N MET A 30 7.63 -2.49 -8.26
CA MET A 30 6.63 -1.64 -8.93
C MET A 30 6.47 -2.00 -10.41
N LEU A 31 7.56 -2.26 -11.12
CA LEU A 31 7.52 -2.53 -12.55
C LEU A 31 7.13 -3.97 -12.90
N ALA A 32 7.43 -4.93 -12.03
CA ALA A 32 7.17 -6.35 -12.28
C ALA A 32 5.72 -6.66 -12.74
N PRO A 33 4.65 -6.15 -12.10
CA PRO A 33 3.29 -6.42 -12.55
C PRO A 33 2.99 -5.79 -13.92
N VAL A 34 3.50 -4.59 -14.22
CA VAL A 34 3.31 -3.93 -15.52
C VAL A 34 4.01 -4.72 -16.62
N ILE A 35 5.27 -5.10 -16.39
CA ILE A 35 6.06 -5.92 -17.32
C ILE A 35 5.38 -7.27 -17.54
N ALA A 36 4.90 -7.92 -16.48
CA ALA A 36 4.21 -9.21 -16.58
C ALA A 36 2.95 -9.12 -17.44
N VAL A 37 2.17 -8.03 -17.32
CA VAL A 37 0.97 -7.82 -18.15
C VAL A 37 1.35 -7.59 -19.62
N LEU A 38 2.38 -6.77 -19.89
CA LEU A 38 2.77 -6.40 -21.26
C LEU A 38 3.50 -7.52 -22.01
N LEU A 39 4.29 -8.36 -21.30
CA LEU A 39 5.12 -9.39 -21.93
C LEU A 39 4.51 -10.77 -21.96
N VAL A 40 3.51 -11.05 -21.11
CA VAL A 40 2.88 -12.38 -21.10
C VAL A 40 1.74 -12.42 -22.10
N PRO A 41 1.85 -13.25 -23.16
CA PRO A 41 0.83 -13.30 -24.20
C PRO A 41 -0.51 -13.79 -23.64
N LEU A 42 -1.57 -13.13 -24.04
CA LEU A 42 -2.94 -13.47 -23.72
C LEU A 42 -3.52 -14.38 -24.83
N PRO A 43 -4.52 -15.20 -24.51
CA PRO A 43 -5.21 -16.04 -25.51
C PRO A 43 -5.84 -15.21 -26.65
N ALA A 44 -6.33 -14.02 -26.31
CA ALA A 44 -6.85 -13.04 -27.27
C ALA A 44 -6.31 -11.65 -26.91
N PRO A 45 -5.43 -11.04 -27.75
CA PRO A 45 -4.89 -9.72 -27.47
C PRO A 45 -5.98 -8.66 -27.66
N LEU A 46 -6.20 -7.85 -26.61
CA LEU A 46 -7.17 -6.74 -26.63
C LEU A 46 -6.53 -5.41 -27.10
N GLY A 47 -5.20 -5.42 -27.30
CA GLY A 47 -4.44 -4.28 -27.78
C GLY A 47 -3.71 -3.51 -26.66
N PHE A 48 -2.70 -2.75 -27.09
CA PHE A 48 -1.74 -2.09 -26.19
C PHE A 48 -2.39 -1.20 -25.11
N TYR A 49 -3.39 -0.42 -25.46
CA TYR A 49 -4.05 0.48 -24.48
C TYR A 49 -4.79 -0.29 -23.39
N TRP A 50 -5.37 -1.44 -23.75
CA TRP A 50 -6.05 -2.31 -22.81
C TRP A 50 -5.04 -2.95 -21.84
N ASP A 51 -3.94 -3.45 -22.39
CA ASP A 51 -2.86 -4.04 -21.60
C ASP A 51 -2.21 -2.99 -20.68
N LEU A 52 -1.95 -1.79 -21.19
CA LEU A 52 -1.42 -0.68 -20.40
C LEU A 52 -2.36 -0.29 -19.25
N ALA A 53 -3.66 -0.16 -19.53
CA ALA A 53 -4.65 0.17 -18.51
C ALA A 53 -4.66 -0.89 -17.40
N ASN A 54 -4.66 -2.17 -17.75
CA ASN A 54 -4.62 -3.25 -16.77
C ASN A 54 -3.27 -3.30 -16.03
N GLY A 55 -2.16 -3.04 -16.72
CA GLY A 55 -0.85 -2.87 -16.09
C GLY A 55 -0.86 -1.79 -15.00
N MET A 56 -1.52 -0.65 -15.24
CA MET A 56 -1.71 0.41 -14.24
C MET A 56 -2.56 -0.07 -13.05
N GLY A 57 -3.59 -0.87 -13.27
CA GLY A 57 -4.39 -1.48 -12.20
C GLY A 57 -3.57 -2.42 -11.32
N TYR A 58 -2.78 -3.31 -11.93
CA TYR A 58 -1.87 -4.19 -11.20
C TYR A 58 -0.77 -3.43 -10.46
N LEU A 59 -0.23 -2.35 -11.04
CA LEU A 59 0.71 -1.48 -10.37
C LEU A 59 0.08 -0.82 -9.14
N SER A 60 -1.16 -0.33 -9.26
CA SER A 60 -1.89 0.24 -8.13
C SER A 60 -2.06 -0.77 -7.00
N LEU A 61 -2.48 -2.01 -7.32
CA LEU A 61 -2.60 -3.08 -6.32
C LEU A 61 -1.25 -3.40 -5.66
N ALA A 62 -0.18 -3.52 -6.44
CA ALA A 62 1.17 -3.76 -5.91
C ALA A 62 1.62 -2.65 -4.94
N LEU A 63 1.34 -1.39 -5.29
CA LEU A 63 1.61 -0.24 -4.43
C LEU A 63 0.77 -0.27 -3.15
N CYS A 64 -0.52 -0.60 -3.25
CA CYS A 64 -1.38 -0.77 -2.07
C CYS A 64 -0.83 -1.83 -1.12
N LEU A 65 -0.38 -2.99 -1.64
CA LEU A 65 0.25 -4.04 -0.83
C LEU A 65 1.56 -3.56 -0.20
N LEU A 66 2.37 -2.80 -0.93
CA LEU A 66 3.63 -2.24 -0.44
C LEU A 66 3.41 -1.23 0.71
N LEU A 67 2.29 -0.50 0.71
CA LEU A 67 1.93 0.45 1.78
C LEU A 67 1.72 -0.23 3.14
N PHE A 68 1.27 -1.49 3.19
CA PHE A 68 1.24 -2.27 4.44
C PHE A 68 2.65 -2.58 4.95
N ILE A 69 3.60 -2.72 4.03
CA ILE A 69 5.00 -2.90 4.38
C ILE A 69 5.59 -1.58 4.92
N TYR A 70 5.35 -0.44 4.31
CA TYR A 70 5.93 0.85 4.66
C TYR A 70 4.93 1.77 5.38
N ALA A 71 4.46 1.33 6.54
CA ALA A 71 3.46 2.05 7.35
C ALA A 71 4.06 3.16 8.25
N GLY A 72 5.06 3.90 7.78
CA GLY A 72 5.56 5.11 8.45
C GLY A 72 6.41 4.89 9.70
N ARG A 73 6.88 3.67 9.98
CA ARG A 73 7.76 3.36 11.12
C ARG A 73 9.19 3.12 10.64
N ALA A 74 10.18 3.56 11.45
CA ALA A 74 11.60 3.26 11.23
C ALA A 74 11.83 1.75 11.12
N ARG A 75 12.76 1.34 10.24
CA ARG A 75 13.10 -0.05 9.97
C ARG A 75 14.58 -0.33 10.18
N ARG A 76 14.91 -1.60 10.39
CA ARG A 76 16.30 -2.06 10.41
C ARG A 76 16.93 -2.02 9.00
N PHE A 77 16.12 -2.26 7.97
CA PHE A 77 16.55 -2.19 6.57
C PHE A 77 15.45 -1.56 5.69
N PRO A 78 15.79 -0.57 4.85
CA PRO A 78 17.00 0.25 4.95
C PRO A 78 16.98 1.09 6.24
N PRO A 79 18.15 1.49 6.79
CA PRO A 79 18.24 2.17 8.09
C PRO A 79 17.89 3.66 8.00
N TYR A 80 16.72 3.96 7.48
CA TYR A 80 16.18 5.31 7.34
C TYR A 80 15.29 5.69 8.53
N SER A 81 15.08 7.00 8.69
CA SER A 81 14.24 7.55 9.76
C SER A 81 12.77 7.21 9.54
N GLY A 82 11.98 7.24 10.63
CA GLY A 82 10.52 7.10 10.53
C GLY A 82 9.86 8.18 9.67
N ARG A 83 10.44 9.40 9.61
CA ARG A 83 9.98 10.49 8.73
C ARG A 83 10.14 10.13 7.25
N PHE A 84 11.24 9.50 6.88
CA PHE A 84 11.44 8.99 5.52
C PHE A 84 10.32 8.01 5.12
N PHE A 85 10.04 7.01 5.97
CA PHE A 85 8.99 6.02 5.67
C PHE A 85 7.58 6.62 5.68
N ALA A 86 7.33 7.65 6.50
CA ALA A 86 6.06 8.37 6.47
C ALA A 86 5.86 9.14 5.16
N ASN A 87 6.91 9.79 4.66
CA ASN A 87 6.88 10.46 3.36
C ASN A 87 6.74 9.43 2.23
N LEU A 88 7.54 8.36 2.24
CA LEU A 88 7.45 7.28 1.26
C LEU A 88 6.03 6.68 1.21
N HIS A 89 5.43 6.38 2.36
CA HIS A 89 4.06 5.88 2.43
C HIS A 89 3.07 6.85 1.79
N ARG A 90 3.19 8.13 2.08
CA ARG A 90 2.33 9.17 1.49
C ARG A 90 2.50 9.24 -0.03
N ASP A 91 3.73 9.29 -0.51
CA ASP A 91 4.05 9.48 -1.92
C ASP A 91 3.65 8.24 -2.74
N LEU A 92 3.90 7.03 -2.22
CA LEU A 92 3.40 5.78 -2.81
C LEU A 92 1.86 5.73 -2.82
N GLY A 93 1.20 6.26 -1.79
CA GLY A 93 -0.26 6.35 -1.75
C GLY A 93 -0.84 7.24 -2.86
N TYR A 94 -0.19 8.37 -3.14
CA TYR A 94 -0.59 9.23 -4.27
C TYR A 94 -0.37 8.55 -5.61
N ILE A 95 0.76 7.88 -5.80
CA ILE A 95 1.05 7.15 -7.05
C ILE A 95 0.06 6.01 -7.24
N ALA A 96 -0.27 5.27 -6.18
CA ALA A 96 -1.25 4.19 -6.23
C ALA A 96 -2.64 4.69 -6.64
N LEU A 97 -3.10 5.82 -6.08
CA LEU A 97 -4.37 6.43 -6.49
C LEU A 97 -4.31 6.91 -7.95
N ALA A 98 -3.23 7.60 -8.34
CA ALA A 98 -3.06 8.09 -9.71
C ALA A 98 -3.09 6.95 -10.75
N THR A 99 -2.42 5.83 -10.45
CA THR A 99 -2.41 4.65 -11.34
C THR A 99 -3.77 3.93 -11.36
N ALA A 100 -4.51 3.89 -10.25
CA ALA A 100 -5.89 3.38 -10.22
C ALA A 100 -6.85 4.24 -11.06
N VAL A 101 -6.73 5.58 -10.96
CA VAL A 101 -7.52 6.52 -11.78
C VAL A 101 -7.14 6.38 -13.25
N ALA A 102 -5.85 6.26 -13.57
CA ALA A 102 -5.38 6.04 -14.94
C ALA A 102 -5.91 4.72 -15.52
N HIS A 103 -5.92 3.63 -14.73
CA HIS A 103 -6.52 2.35 -15.10
C HIS A 103 -8.00 2.53 -15.51
N ALA A 104 -8.81 3.09 -14.62
CA ALA A 104 -10.24 3.29 -14.90
C ALA A 104 -10.46 4.26 -16.07
N GLY A 105 -9.72 5.36 -16.13
CA GLY A 105 -9.85 6.38 -17.18
C GLY A 105 -9.47 5.87 -18.57
N LEU A 106 -8.37 5.11 -18.69
CA LEU A 106 -7.94 4.51 -19.95
C LEU A 106 -8.95 3.48 -20.45
N LEU A 107 -9.49 2.64 -19.55
CA LEU A 107 -10.50 1.67 -19.92
C LEU A 107 -11.80 2.36 -20.40
N LEU A 108 -12.28 3.36 -19.66
CA LEU A 108 -13.48 4.13 -20.06
C LEU A 108 -13.29 4.90 -21.37
N TYR A 109 -12.07 5.42 -21.61
CA TYR A 109 -11.75 6.11 -22.88
C TYR A 109 -11.81 5.16 -24.07
N ARG A 110 -11.33 3.92 -23.90
CA ARG A 110 -11.29 2.92 -24.98
C ARG A 110 -12.63 2.22 -25.19
N GLU A 111 -13.38 2.02 -24.13
CA GLU A 111 -14.62 1.26 -24.12
C GLU A 111 -15.66 2.00 -23.26
N PRO A 112 -16.36 3.01 -23.83
CA PRO A 112 -17.36 3.79 -23.08
C PRO A 112 -18.50 2.94 -22.51
N LEU A 113 -18.79 1.75 -23.09
CA LEU A 113 -19.77 0.81 -22.56
C LEU A 113 -19.43 0.32 -21.16
N LEU A 114 -18.18 0.47 -20.71
CA LEU A 114 -17.81 0.18 -19.32
C LEU A 114 -18.54 1.06 -18.29
N LEU A 115 -19.15 2.19 -18.70
CA LEU A 115 -20.05 2.96 -17.85
C LEU A 115 -21.26 2.13 -17.37
N GLU A 116 -21.66 1.11 -18.12
CA GLU A 116 -22.71 0.18 -17.70
C GLU A 116 -22.31 -0.58 -16.42
N HIS A 117 -21.00 -0.77 -16.18
CA HIS A 117 -20.48 -1.40 -14.96
C HIS A 117 -20.59 -0.54 -13.71
N LEU A 118 -21.02 0.72 -13.82
CA LEU A 118 -21.35 1.57 -12.67
C LEU A 118 -22.81 1.39 -12.22
N LYS A 119 -23.63 0.71 -13.00
CA LYS A 119 -25.02 0.42 -12.64
C LYS A 119 -25.09 -0.61 -11.50
N PRO A 120 -26.09 -0.54 -10.61
CA PRO A 120 -26.26 -1.52 -9.53
C PRO A 120 -26.42 -2.98 -10.00
N THR A 121 -26.82 -3.17 -11.26
CA THR A 121 -26.99 -4.48 -11.91
C THR A 121 -25.69 -5.05 -12.50
N ALA A 122 -24.57 -4.32 -12.41
CA ALA A 122 -23.28 -4.76 -12.92
C ALA A 122 -22.73 -5.97 -12.13
N PRO A 123 -21.82 -6.74 -12.74
CA PRO A 123 -21.16 -7.84 -12.05
C PRO A 123 -20.48 -7.36 -10.75
N LEU A 124 -20.62 -8.14 -9.68
CA LEU A 124 -20.13 -7.76 -8.33
C LEU A 124 -18.65 -7.38 -8.30
N HIS A 125 -17.81 -8.03 -9.11
CA HIS A 125 -16.40 -7.71 -9.17
C HIS A 125 -16.13 -6.32 -9.79
N MET A 126 -16.97 -5.84 -10.71
CA MET A 126 -16.86 -4.50 -11.26
C MET A 126 -17.31 -3.45 -10.23
N LEU A 127 -18.40 -3.72 -9.52
CA LEU A 127 -18.83 -2.87 -8.39
C LEU A 127 -17.78 -2.82 -7.28
N ALA A 128 -17.11 -3.95 -7.00
CA ALA A 128 -16.02 -4.00 -6.03
C ALA A 128 -14.82 -3.13 -6.47
N GLY A 129 -14.44 -3.16 -7.74
CA GLY A 129 -13.40 -2.28 -8.29
C GLY A 129 -13.75 -0.81 -8.14
N THR A 130 -14.99 -0.43 -8.51
CA THR A 130 -15.51 0.93 -8.38
C THR A 130 -15.54 1.38 -6.92
N LEU A 131 -16.09 0.57 -6.02
CA LEU A 131 -16.12 0.87 -4.59
C LEU A 131 -14.71 0.98 -4.00
N GLY A 132 -13.78 0.10 -4.41
CA GLY A 132 -12.38 0.16 -4.04
C GLY A 132 -11.73 1.49 -4.43
N LEU A 133 -11.98 1.98 -5.65
CA LEU A 133 -11.48 3.28 -6.13
C LEU A 133 -12.07 4.45 -5.34
N VAL A 134 -13.37 4.43 -5.05
CA VAL A 134 -14.03 5.46 -4.23
C VAL A 134 -13.44 5.48 -2.81
N LEU A 135 -13.34 4.32 -2.16
CA LEU A 135 -12.76 4.22 -0.82
C LEU A 135 -11.29 4.66 -0.79
N MET A 136 -10.52 4.31 -1.81
CA MET A 136 -9.13 4.73 -1.94
C MET A 136 -9.02 6.24 -2.11
N THR A 137 -9.89 6.87 -2.88
CA THR A 137 -9.95 8.32 -3.06
C THR A 137 -10.27 9.02 -1.73
N LEU A 138 -11.25 8.51 -0.98
CA LEU A 138 -11.60 9.01 0.35
C LEU A 138 -10.44 8.81 1.35
N LEU A 139 -9.76 7.67 1.30
CA LEU A 139 -8.63 7.34 2.17
C LEU A 139 -7.47 8.32 1.95
N VAL A 140 -7.07 8.54 0.70
CA VAL A 140 -6.01 9.46 0.33
C VAL A 140 -6.43 10.90 0.63
N GLY A 141 -7.64 11.31 0.26
CA GLY A 141 -8.18 12.64 0.51
C GLY A 141 -8.21 12.99 2.01
N SER A 142 -8.77 12.07 2.84
CA SER A 142 -8.83 12.26 4.29
C SER A 142 -7.46 12.28 4.97
N SER A 143 -6.42 11.77 4.31
CA SER A 143 -5.04 11.76 4.79
C SER A 143 -4.30 13.08 4.53
N LEU A 144 -4.83 13.96 3.67
CA LEU A 144 -4.25 15.29 3.43
C LEU A 144 -4.17 16.10 4.73
N PRO A 145 -3.03 16.76 5.04
CA PRO A 145 -2.81 17.38 6.35
C PRO A 145 -3.87 18.41 6.75
N ARG A 146 -4.39 19.18 5.77
CA ARG A 146 -5.44 20.17 6.01
C ARG A 146 -6.77 19.51 6.35
N LEU A 147 -7.18 18.51 5.55
CA LEU A 147 -8.45 17.82 5.69
C LEU A 147 -8.44 16.90 6.93
N ARG A 148 -7.34 16.19 7.15
CA ARG A 148 -7.15 15.36 8.34
C ARG A 148 -7.35 16.14 9.64
N ARG A 149 -6.72 17.33 9.77
CA ARG A 149 -6.86 18.19 10.97
C ARG A 149 -8.28 18.72 11.15
N ARG A 150 -9.02 18.91 10.05
CA ARG A 150 -10.40 19.40 10.08
C ARG A 150 -11.40 18.29 10.41
N LEU A 151 -11.17 17.06 9.91
CA LEU A 151 -12.09 15.94 10.09
C LEU A 151 -11.86 15.16 11.38
N TRP A 152 -10.62 15.15 11.88
CA TRP A 152 -10.22 14.28 12.99
C TRP A 152 -9.62 15.09 14.12
N SER A 153 -10.35 15.15 15.24
CA SER A 153 -9.85 15.68 16.52
C SER A 153 -8.87 14.70 17.19
N ASP A 154 -9.08 13.39 16.99
CA ASP A 154 -8.28 12.31 17.59
C ASP A 154 -7.50 11.55 16.50
N TYR A 155 -6.16 11.56 16.63
CA TYR A 155 -5.26 10.87 15.73
C TYR A 155 -5.37 9.33 15.83
N HIS A 156 -5.74 8.78 16.98
CA HIS A 156 -5.93 7.33 17.15
C HIS A 156 -7.12 6.83 16.33
N ARG A 157 -8.24 7.55 16.38
CA ARG A 157 -9.43 7.23 15.57
C ARG A 157 -9.14 7.30 14.08
N PHE A 158 -8.41 8.34 13.65
CA PHE A 158 -7.95 8.43 12.26
C PHE A 158 -7.14 7.19 11.86
N ARG A 159 -6.11 6.82 12.63
CA ARG A 159 -5.27 5.65 12.32
C ARG A 159 -6.04 4.36 12.25
N HIS A 160 -6.98 4.15 13.15
CA HIS A 160 -7.80 2.94 13.18
C HIS A 160 -8.67 2.87 11.93
N LEU A 161 -9.42 3.93 11.63
CA LEU A 161 -10.27 3.98 10.45
C LEU A 161 -9.45 3.86 9.16
N HIS A 162 -8.32 4.56 9.07
CA HIS A 162 -7.39 4.46 7.94
C HIS A 162 -6.94 3.00 7.72
N ALA A 163 -6.60 2.28 8.77
CA ALA A 163 -6.20 0.88 8.67
C ALA A 163 -7.36 -0.03 8.20
N VAL A 164 -8.55 0.13 8.77
CA VAL A 164 -9.73 -0.65 8.38
C VAL A 164 -10.09 -0.41 6.92
N VAL A 165 -10.19 0.87 6.51
CA VAL A 165 -10.52 1.21 5.11
C VAL A 165 -9.44 0.73 4.15
N SER A 166 -8.14 0.78 4.54
CA SER A 166 -7.05 0.24 3.73
C SER A 166 -7.20 -1.26 3.48
N VAL A 167 -7.60 -2.03 4.50
CA VAL A 167 -7.87 -3.47 4.35
C VAL A 167 -9.05 -3.69 3.40
N CYS A 168 -10.13 -2.92 3.55
CA CYS A 168 -11.28 -3.00 2.64
C CYS A 168 -10.88 -2.69 1.19
N VAL A 169 -10.08 -1.64 0.94
CA VAL A 169 -9.59 -1.29 -0.40
C VAL A 169 -8.83 -2.48 -1.01
N VAL A 170 -7.89 -3.07 -0.28
CA VAL A 170 -7.12 -4.21 -0.79
C VAL A 170 -8.00 -5.43 -1.03
N ALA A 171 -8.91 -5.75 -0.11
CA ALA A 171 -9.82 -6.90 -0.26
C ALA A 171 -10.73 -6.74 -1.50
N LEU A 172 -11.32 -5.56 -1.71
CA LEU A 172 -12.14 -5.25 -2.88
C LEU A 172 -11.33 -5.30 -4.18
N SER A 173 -10.10 -4.77 -4.16
CA SER A 173 -9.22 -4.80 -5.33
C SER A 173 -8.79 -6.23 -5.68
N LEU A 174 -8.46 -7.07 -4.68
CA LEU A 174 -8.15 -8.48 -4.89
C LEU A 174 -9.35 -9.24 -5.45
N TYR A 175 -10.53 -9.04 -4.89
CA TYR A 175 -11.76 -9.65 -5.40
C TYR A 175 -12.02 -9.24 -6.84
N HIS A 176 -11.88 -7.93 -7.17
CA HIS A 176 -12.01 -7.43 -8.52
C HIS A 176 -11.03 -8.10 -9.50
N VAL A 177 -9.76 -8.16 -9.15
CA VAL A 177 -8.70 -8.73 -9.99
C VAL A 177 -8.86 -10.24 -10.18
N ILE A 178 -9.19 -10.98 -9.12
CA ILE A 178 -9.35 -12.44 -9.18
C ILE A 178 -10.58 -12.81 -10.02
N GLN A 179 -11.70 -12.13 -9.82
CA GLN A 179 -12.95 -12.44 -10.52
C GLN A 179 -12.97 -11.94 -11.98
N SER A 180 -12.19 -10.89 -12.31
CA SER A 180 -12.01 -10.49 -13.71
C SER A 180 -11.24 -11.55 -14.52
N GLY A 181 -10.33 -12.29 -13.89
CA GLY A 181 -9.70 -13.51 -14.37
C GLY A 181 -8.83 -13.39 -15.63
N TYR A 182 -8.96 -12.33 -16.42
CA TYR A 182 -8.40 -12.23 -17.75
C TYR A 182 -6.87 -12.38 -17.79
N TYR A 183 -6.14 -11.66 -16.92
CA TYR A 183 -4.68 -11.76 -16.83
C TYR A 183 -4.21 -12.86 -15.86
N LEU A 184 -5.09 -13.34 -14.98
CA LEU A 184 -4.84 -14.45 -14.05
C LEU A 184 -5.31 -15.79 -14.62
N ASN A 185 -5.32 -15.94 -15.94
CA ASN A 185 -5.79 -17.09 -16.70
C ASN A 185 -4.99 -18.39 -16.49
N ARG A 186 -3.91 -18.37 -15.71
CA ARG A 186 -3.08 -19.52 -15.36
C ARG A 186 -3.02 -19.69 -13.84
N GLU A 187 -3.17 -20.90 -13.36
CA GLU A 187 -3.18 -21.21 -11.92
C GLU A 187 -1.91 -20.70 -11.20
N TRP A 188 -0.74 -20.83 -11.85
CA TRP A 188 0.50 -20.34 -11.25
C TRP A 188 0.53 -18.82 -11.02
N LYS A 189 -0.14 -18.02 -11.87
CA LYS A 189 -0.23 -16.56 -11.70
C LYS A 189 -1.09 -16.22 -10.49
N LEU A 190 -2.23 -16.90 -10.33
CA LEU A 190 -3.07 -16.76 -9.15
C LEU A 190 -2.32 -17.21 -7.89
N GLY A 191 -1.64 -18.36 -7.94
CA GLY A 191 -0.81 -18.86 -6.85
C GLY A 191 0.28 -17.86 -6.44
N LEU A 192 0.97 -17.24 -7.40
CA LEU A 192 1.98 -16.21 -7.13
C LEU A 192 1.37 -14.96 -6.47
N LEU A 193 0.23 -14.47 -6.96
CA LEU A 193 -0.48 -13.35 -6.35
C LEU A 193 -0.85 -13.65 -4.90
N LEU A 194 -1.46 -14.81 -4.64
CA LEU A 194 -1.87 -15.22 -3.30
C LEU A 194 -0.66 -15.40 -2.36
N LEU A 195 0.45 -15.93 -2.86
CA LEU A 195 1.70 -16.03 -2.09
C LEU A 195 2.26 -14.67 -1.70
N VAL A 196 2.29 -13.71 -2.61
CA VAL A 196 2.72 -12.33 -2.32
C VAL A 196 1.80 -11.68 -1.29
N VAL A 197 0.49 -11.82 -1.43
CA VAL A 197 -0.50 -11.29 -0.48
C VAL A 197 -0.30 -11.93 0.91
N ALA A 198 -0.19 -13.25 0.97
CA ALA A 198 0.04 -13.97 2.24
C ALA A 198 1.34 -13.53 2.91
N PHE A 199 2.44 -13.43 2.16
CA PHE A 199 3.71 -12.93 2.68
C PHE A 199 3.59 -11.53 3.28
N ILE A 200 2.89 -10.62 2.62
CA ILE A 200 2.70 -9.25 3.09
C ILE A 200 1.83 -9.21 4.34
N LEU A 201 0.75 -9.99 4.38
CA LEU A 201 -0.13 -10.06 5.55
C LEU A 201 0.59 -10.66 6.76
N ILE A 202 1.40 -11.72 6.57
CA ILE A 202 2.22 -12.30 7.63
C ILE A 202 3.25 -11.28 8.12
N ALA A 203 3.97 -10.62 7.21
CA ALA A 203 4.94 -9.59 7.56
C ALA A 203 4.29 -8.40 8.30
N TYR A 204 3.06 -8.05 7.98
CA TYR A 204 2.28 -7.04 8.70
C TYR A 204 1.86 -7.52 10.08
N GLY A 205 1.33 -8.75 10.20
CA GLY A 205 0.88 -9.35 11.47
C GLY A 205 2.02 -9.50 12.48
N VAL A 206 3.15 -10.08 12.06
CA VAL A 206 4.35 -10.24 12.91
C VAL A 206 4.81 -8.90 13.51
N ARG A 207 4.66 -7.81 12.77
CA ARG A 207 5.01 -6.47 13.25
C ARG A 207 4.08 -5.92 14.31
N GLN A 208 2.79 -6.14 14.16
CA GLN A 208 1.82 -5.66 15.14
C GLN A 208 2.07 -6.34 16.48
N HIS A 209 2.31 -7.65 16.48
CA HIS A 209 2.62 -8.41 17.68
C HIS A 209 3.96 -7.99 18.32
N GLY A 210 5.02 -7.78 17.56
CA GLY A 210 6.31 -7.32 18.08
C GLY A 210 6.25 -5.92 18.71
N ALA A 211 5.38 -5.03 18.21
CA ALA A 211 5.18 -3.70 18.78
C ALA A 211 4.44 -3.73 20.12
N VAL A 212 3.50 -4.66 20.29
CA VAL A 212 2.75 -4.86 21.53
C VAL A 212 3.68 -5.44 22.60
N ALA A 213 4.46 -6.46 22.29
CA ALA A 213 5.41 -7.10 23.22
C ALA A 213 6.48 -6.11 23.73
N GLY A 214 7.05 -5.28 22.83
CA GLY A 214 8.04 -4.26 23.22
C GLY A 214 7.46 -3.09 24.04
N GLY A 215 6.15 -2.83 23.92
CA GLY A 215 5.44 -1.83 24.74
C GLY A 215 5.22 -2.31 26.16
N VAL A 216 4.85 -3.58 26.35
CA VAL A 216 4.65 -4.19 27.67
C VAL A 216 5.96 -4.24 28.47
N ASP A 217 7.07 -4.53 27.82
CA ASP A 217 8.38 -4.61 28.48
C ASP A 217 8.89 -3.24 28.95
N ARG A 218 8.60 -2.16 28.21
CA ARG A 218 8.94 -0.80 28.63
C ARG A 218 8.13 -0.33 29.85
N THR A 219 6.83 -0.64 29.90
CA THR A 219 5.99 -0.31 31.05
C THR A 219 6.38 -1.10 32.29
N ARG A 220 6.76 -2.38 32.13
CA ARG A 220 7.23 -3.23 33.22
C ARG A 220 8.57 -2.78 33.81
N ASN A 221 9.48 -2.31 32.95
CA ASN A 221 10.77 -1.77 33.40
C ASN A 221 10.60 -0.40 34.07
N SER A 222 9.73 0.49 33.56
CA SER A 222 9.49 1.79 34.22
C SER A 222 8.85 1.63 35.61
N ALA A 223 7.94 0.67 35.78
CA ALA A 223 7.34 0.36 37.07
C ALA A 223 8.36 -0.23 38.08
N ARG A 224 9.35 -0.98 37.60
CA ARG A 224 10.43 -1.50 38.47
C ARG A 224 11.37 -0.42 39.01
N TYR A 225 11.61 0.65 38.26
CA TYR A 225 12.47 1.76 38.68
C TYR A 225 11.75 2.77 39.57
N SER A 226 10.42 2.86 39.52
CA SER A 226 9.65 3.75 40.39
C SER A 226 9.54 3.26 41.85
N HIS A 227 9.88 2.01 42.14
CA HIS A 227 9.91 1.45 43.49
C HIS A 227 11.31 1.53 44.16
N LEU A 228 12.31 2.10 43.48
CA LEU A 228 13.69 2.23 43.99
C LEU A 228 14.08 3.68 44.31
N ILE A 229 13.16 4.61 44.25
CA ILE A 229 13.28 6.00 44.69
C ILE A 229 12.24 6.25 45.81
#